data_bba8c068b1eeeef0d1aa7cc166f3a028
#
_entry.id   bba8c068b1eeeef0d1aa7cc166f3a028
#
_cell.length_a   1.000
_cell.length_b   1.000
_cell.length_c   1.000
_cell.angle_alpha   90.00
_cell.angle_beta   90.00
_cell.angle_gamma   90.00
#
_symmetry.space_group_name_H-M   'P 1'
#
loop_
_entity.id
_entity.type
_entity.pdbx_description
1 polymer ?
#
loop_
_entity_poly.entity_id
_entity_poly.type
_entity_poly.pdbx_seq_one_letter_code
_entity_poly.pdbx_strand_id
1 'polypeptide(L)' 'MKFVLAYTICSAITGLCNVTSHSPVEFNKWTDCTIAGSTATIEVTKFNLQKFNEDKLYVTYSCTEIGKENA' A
#
# COMPACT_ATOMS: atom_id res chain seq x y z
N MET A 1 13.48 -13.35 7.79
CA MET A 1 12.81 -12.07 7.92
C MET A 1 11.56 -12.03 7.09
N LYS A 2 10.60 -11.28 7.56
CA LYS A 2 9.34 -11.14 6.87
C LYS A 2 9.04 -9.67 6.65
N PHE A 3 8.29 -9.39 5.61
CA PHE A 3 7.86 -8.03 5.29
C PHE A 3 6.36 -7.99 5.20
N VAL A 4 5.76 -6.95 5.75
CA VAL A 4 4.32 -6.74 5.63
C VAL A 4 4.09 -5.52 4.77
N LEU A 5 3.01 -5.59 3.99
CA LEU A 5 2.61 -4.53 3.07
C LEU A 5 1.48 -3.74 3.70
N ALA A 6 1.62 -2.44 3.72
CA ALA A 6 0.56 -1.54 4.14
C ALA A 6 0.35 -0.52 3.04
N TYR A 7 -0.89 -0.13 2.82
CA TYR A 7 -1.17 0.88 1.81
C TYR A 7 -2.22 1.84 2.33
N THR A 8 -2.17 3.05 1.79
CA THR A 8 -3.01 4.16 2.25
C THR A 8 -3.46 4.94 1.03
N ILE A 9 -4.70 5.43 1.07
CA ILE A 9 -5.24 6.26 0.00
C ILE A 9 -5.19 7.70 0.47
N CYS A 10 -4.58 8.56 -0.34
CA CYS A 10 -4.39 9.97 0.00
C CYS A 10 -5.04 10.86 -1.05
N SER A 11 -5.42 12.06 -0.64
CA SER A 11 -6.00 13.06 -1.52
C SER A 11 -4.93 14.09 -1.89
N ALA A 12 -4.74 14.31 -3.19
CA ALA A 12 -3.82 15.32 -3.65
C ALA A 12 -4.38 16.73 -3.44
N ILE A 13 -5.69 16.83 -3.24
CA ILE A 13 -6.33 18.13 -3.04
C ILE A 13 -6.15 18.61 -1.61
N THR A 14 -6.47 17.75 -0.65
CA THR A 14 -6.44 18.11 0.76
C THR A 14 -5.14 17.77 1.44
N GLY A 15 -4.39 16.83 0.86
CA GLY A 15 -3.17 16.33 1.49
C GLY A 15 -3.44 15.33 2.59
N LEU A 16 -4.69 14.97 2.81
CA LEU A 16 -5.04 14.04 3.88
C LEU A 16 -5.08 12.61 3.36
N CYS A 17 -4.74 11.68 4.23
CA CYS A 17 -4.73 10.27 3.90
C CYS A 17 -5.76 9.54 4.74
N ASN A 18 -6.35 8.50 4.13
CA ASN A 18 -7.33 7.68 4.82
C ASN A 18 -6.63 6.65 5.68
N VAL A 19 -7.45 5.81 6.31
CA VAL A 19 -6.97 4.73 7.16
C VAL A 19 -6.04 3.82 6.36
N THR A 20 -4.94 3.44 7.00
CA THR A 20 -3.99 2.52 6.40
C THR A 20 -4.54 1.10 6.47
N SER A 21 -4.44 0.39 5.36
CA SER A 21 -4.84 -1.00 5.28
C SER A 21 -3.59 -1.88 5.19
N HIS A 22 -3.65 -3.03 5.83
CA HIS A 22 -2.54 -3.98 5.83
C HIS A 22 -2.93 -5.23 5.07
N SER A 23 -1.99 -5.71 4.27
CA SER A 23 -2.19 -6.98 3.59
C SER A 23 -2.07 -8.13 4.59
N PRO A 24 -2.91 -9.16 4.48
CA PRO A 24 -2.77 -10.32 5.36
C PRO A 24 -1.60 -11.22 4.97
N VAL A 25 -0.98 -10.96 3.83
CA VAL A 25 0.11 -11.79 3.33
C VAL A 25 1.44 -11.23 3.78
N GLU A 26 2.33 -12.12 4.24
CA GLU A 26 3.69 -11.75 4.57
C GLU A 26 4.60 -12.20 3.44
N PHE A 27 5.62 -11.41 3.19
CA PHE A 27 6.55 -11.67 2.10
C PHE A 27 7.93 -11.97 2.67
N ASN A 28 8.63 -12.90 2.04
CA ASN A 28 9.97 -13.28 2.48
C ASN A 28 11.05 -12.39 1.90
N LYS A 29 10.74 -11.71 0.82
CA LYS A 29 11.71 -10.86 0.12
C LYS A 29 11.18 -9.44 0.02
N TRP A 30 12.08 -8.49 0.13
CA TRP A 30 11.73 -7.09 -0.04
C TRP A 30 11.09 -6.84 -1.41
N THR A 31 11.70 -7.41 -2.46
CA THR A 31 11.19 -7.19 -3.81
C THR A 31 9.80 -7.75 -4.01
N ASP A 32 9.50 -8.87 -3.38
CA ASP A 32 8.15 -9.43 -3.47
C ASP A 32 7.14 -8.48 -2.88
N CYS A 33 7.49 -7.86 -1.75
CA CYS A 33 6.61 -6.89 -1.10
C CYS A 33 6.41 -5.65 -1.98
N THR A 34 7.48 -5.15 -2.58
CA THR A 34 7.37 -3.95 -3.42
C THR A 34 6.59 -4.23 -4.69
N ILE A 35 6.76 -5.39 -5.27
CA ILE A 35 5.97 -5.78 -6.45
C ILE A 35 4.50 -5.85 -6.08
N ALA A 36 4.19 -6.49 -4.96
CA ALA A 36 2.81 -6.58 -4.50
C ALA A 36 2.23 -5.20 -4.20
N GLY A 37 3.03 -4.31 -3.62
CA GLY A 37 2.59 -2.96 -3.33
C GLY A 37 2.28 -2.17 -4.58
N SER A 38 3.14 -2.26 -5.58
CA SER A 38 2.92 -1.59 -6.86
C SER A 38 1.69 -2.14 -7.55
N THR A 39 1.53 -3.46 -7.53
CA THR A 39 0.35 -4.09 -8.13
C THR A 39 -0.91 -3.67 -7.42
N ALA A 40 -0.89 -3.64 -6.08
CA ALA A 40 -2.05 -3.20 -5.32
C ALA A 40 -2.42 -1.76 -5.63
N THR A 41 -1.42 -0.90 -5.81
CA THR A 41 -1.64 0.49 -6.18
C THR A 41 -2.42 0.59 -7.48
N ILE A 42 -2.00 -0.18 -8.48
CA ILE A 42 -2.66 -0.19 -9.79
C ILE A 42 -4.08 -0.74 -9.66
N GLU A 43 -4.24 -1.86 -8.95
CA GLU A 43 -5.54 -2.51 -8.85
C GLU A 43 -6.55 -1.65 -8.11
N VAL A 44 -6.15 -1.06 -6.99
CA VAL A 44 -7.05 -0.20 -6.22
C VAL A 44 -7.46 1.01 -7.04
N THR A 45 -6.52 1.60 -7.76
CA THR A 45 -6.81 2.76 -8.60
C THR A 45 -7.80 2.40 -9.70
N LYS A 46 -7.60 1.26 -10.35
CA LYS A 46 -8.48 0.83 -11.43
C LYS A 46 -9.87 0.49 -10.95
N PHE A 47 -9.98 -0.01 -9.74
CA PHE A 47 -11.26 -0.42 -9.19
C PHE A 47 -12.20 0.77 -9.01
N ASN A 48 -11.67 1.96 -8.76
CA ASN A 48 -12.47 3.16 -8.51
C ASN A 48 -11.96 4.34 -9.32
N LEU A 49 -11.79 4.15 -10.62
CA LEU A 49 -11.22 5.19 -11.48
C LEU A 49 -11.95 6.52 -11.37
N GLN A 50 -13.28 6.49 -11.41
CA GLN A 50 -14.06 7.71 -11.40
C GLN A 50 -13.85 8.49 -10.11
N LYS A 51 -13.93 7.81 -8.99
CA LYS A 51 -13.76 8.44 -7.69
C LYS A 51 -12.34 9.00 -7.53
N PHE A 52 -11.36 8.23 -7.97
CA PHE A 52 -9.96 8.66 -7.88
C PHE A 52 -9.70 9.88 -8.76
N ASN A 53 -10.32 9.93 -9.93
CA ASN A 53 -10.17 11.09 -10.80
C ASN A 53 -10.86 12.32 -10.23
N GLU A 54 -12.06 12.15 -9.69
CA GLU A 54 -12.81 13.29 -9.16
C GLU A 54 -12.13 13.90 -7.95
N ASP A 55 -11.68 13.06 -7.03
CA ASP A 55 -11.13 13.52 -5.76
C ASP A 55 -9.60 13.61 -5.80
N LYS A 56 -8.99 13.27 -6.93
CA LYS A 56 -7.53 13.29 -7.08
C LYS A 56 -6.87 12.42 -6.02
N LEU A 57 -7.36 11.19 -5.90
CA LEU A 57 -6.83 10.24 -4.93
C LEU A 57 -5.66 9.46 -5.53
N TYR A 58 -4.78 9.03 -4.67
CA TYR A 58 -3.67 8.17 -5.06
C TYR A 58 -3.34 7.24 -3.92
N VAL A 59 -2.70 6.13 -4.26
CA VAL A 59 -2.36 5.10 -3.28
C VAL A 59 -0.86 5.15 -3.01
N THR A 60 -0.50 5.10 -1.74
CA THR A 60 0.89 4.92 -1.34
C THR A 60 0.99 3.59 -0.60
N TYR A 61 2.16 3.00 -0.63
CA TYR A 61 2.37 1.75 0.09
C TYR A 61 3.71 1.78 0.79
N SER A 62 3.85 0.91 1.77
CA SER A 62 5.10 0.75 2.47
C SER A 62 5.30 -0.72 2.80
N CYS A 63 6.56 -1.13 2.81
CA CYS A 63 6.94 -2.48 3.20
C CYS A 63 7.73 -2.35 4.49
N THR A 64 7.29 -3.03 5.53
CA THR A 64 7.90 -2.96 6.83
C THR A 64 8.43 -4.33 7.22
N GLU A 65 9.65 -4.37 7.69
CA GLU A 65 10.26 -5.60 8.14
C GLU A 65 9.74 -5.96 9.53
N ILE A 66 9.36 -7.23 9.71
CA ILE A 66 8.87 -7.74 10.98
C ILE A 66 9.56 -9.06 11.29
N GLY A 67 9.37 -9.54 12.52
CA GLY A 67 9.83 -10.86 12.91
C GLY A 67 11.33 -10.95 13.11
N LYS A 68 11.97 -9.84 13.35
CA LYS A 68 13.36 -9.89 13.70
C LYS A 68 13.49 -10.50 15.06
N GLU A 69 14.19 -11.12 15.31
CA GLU A 69 14.26 -11.52 16.53
C GLU A 69 15.25 -11.05 17.22
N ASN A 70 15.16 -10.92 17.35
CA ASN A 70 15.80 -10.70 17.92
C ASN A 70 16.31 -10.89 18.19
N ALA A 71 16.19 -10.94 18.06
CA ALA A 71 16.62 -11.32 18.43
C ALA A 71 16.91 -11.08 18.91
#